data_a25c4a283ae42606a155deeae95470dc
#
_entry.id   a25c4a283ae42606a155deeae95470dc
#
_cell.length_a   1.000
_cell.length_b   1.000
_cell.length_c   1.000
_cell.angle_alpha   90.00
_cell.angle_beta   90.00
_cell.angle_gamma   90.00
#
_symmetry.space_group_name_H-M   'P 1'
#
loop_
_entity.id
_entity.type
_entity.pdbx_description
1 polymer ?
#
loop_
_entity_poly.entity_id
_entity_poly.type
_entity_poly.pdbx_seq_one_letter_code
_entity_poly.pdbx_strand_id
1 'polypeptide(L)'
;MWSFPFPVLALISYVTSMGLPEYINSCSRNDPEVNECALKSARESIHQFSLGDPSRGLPSLDPVYVEEMIVYIPNENGLKLVFKNNYFHGLAGMQLENLKFDFDKKIITTEALVNLDVINKYELSGKLMVVPIKSNGDSSIKLKNTDLRVKMWYEHVTREDGKIHWNITKHDIKYEVERAVFRLENLLGDKQIGDQINNLLNEVWRDIVADVGPYICNALSSAVVKNLGVFLDQVPIDELFPE
;
A
#
# COMPACT_ATOMS: atom_id res chain seq x y z
N MET A 1 11.37 49.00 42.41
CA MET A 1 10.80 48.20 41.29
C MET A 1 11.41 46.83 41.35
N TRP A 2 10.67 45.85 41.89
CA TRP A 2 11.14 44.46 41.98
C TRP A 2 10.53 43.67 40.85
N SER A 3 11.42 43.18 39.95
CA SER A 3 11.03 42.32 38.85
C SER A 3 11.09 40.87 39.33
N PHE A 4 9.93 40.19 39.39
CA PHE A 4 9.88 38.76 39.65
C PHE A 4 10.05 38.03 38.30
N PRO A 5 10.98 37.06 38.19
CA PRO A 5 11.05 36.21 37.01
C PRO A 5 9.92 35.19 37.10
N PHE A 6 9.05 35.17 36.07
CA PHE A 6 8.06 34.08 35.89
C PHE A 6 8.84 32.80 35.50
N PRO A 7 8.63 31.68 36.19
CA PRO A 7 9.19 30.42 35.73
C PRO A 7 8.47 29.98 34.46
N VAL A 8 9.19 29.86 33.39
CA VAL A 8 8.71 29.18 32.17
C VAL A 8 8.59 27.68 32.48
N LEU A 9 7.39 27.22 32.78
CA LEU A 9 7.09 25.79 32.85
C LEU A 9 7.18 25.25 31.45
N ALA A 10 8.31 24.60 31.13
CA ALA A 10 8.44 23.78 29.96
C ALA A 10 7.52 22.57 30.12
N LEU A 11 6.39 22.56 29.40
CA LEU A 11 5.55 21.39 29.27
C LEU A 11 6.33 20.36 28.41
N ILE A 12 7.00 19.44 29.10
CA ILE A 12 7.60 18.28 28.47
C ILE A 12 6.42 17.36 28.08
N SER A 13 6.01 17.42 26.83
CA SER A 13 5.07 16.44 26.28
C SER A 13 5.81 15.10 26.18
N TYR A 14 5.53 14.21 27.11
CA TYR A 14 5.97 12.83 26.99
C TYR A 14 5.17 12.19 25.85
N VAL A 15 5.81 11.95 24.71
CA VAL A 15 5.29 11.06 23.69
C VAL A 15 5.46 9.64 24.23
N THR A 16 4.40 9.10 24.81
CA THR A 16 4.38 7.70 25.24
C THR A 16 4.21 6.84 24.01
N SER A 17 5.07 5.83 23.81
CA SER A 17 4.84 4.81 22.80
C SER A 17 3.49 4.15 23.08
N MET A 18 2.68 3.96 22.05
CA MET A 18 1.32 3.41 22.22
C MET A 18 1.30 1.88 22.42
N GLY A 19 2.48 1.25 22.48
CA GLY A 19 2.61 -0.18 22.67
C GLY A 19 2.06 -1.04 21.52
N LEU A 20 2.32 -2.34 21.57
CA LEU A 20 1.80 -3.30 20.59
C LEU A 20 0.27 -3.43 20.74
N PRO A 21 -0.53 -3.38 19.65
CA PRO A 21 -1.95 -3.66 19.69
C PRO A 21 -2.24 -5.07 20.21
N GLU A 22 -3.30 -5.23 21.02
CA GLU A 22 -3.65 -6.50 21.67
C GLU A 22 -3.92 -7.67 20.69
N TYR A 23 -4.30 -7.34 19.44
CA TYR A 23 -4.56 -8.34 18.40
C TYR A 23 -3.30 -8.81 17.67
N ILE A 24 -2.12 -8.25 17.99
CA ILE A 24 -0.83 -8.66 17.43
C ILE A 24 -0.03 -9.39 18.49
N ASN A 25 0.33 -10.64 18.22
CA ASN A 25 1.17 -11.42 19.10
C ASN A 25 2.66 -11.13 18.81
N SER A 26 3.43 -10.85 19.87
CA SER A 26 4.89 -10.72 19.77
C SER A 26 5.56 -12.08 19.55
N CYS A 27 6.74 -12.07 18.92
CA CYS A 27 7.55 -13.27 18.70
C CYS A 27 8.97 -13.02 19.16
N SER A 28 9.55 -13.94 19.97
CA SER A 28 10.94 -13.78 20.44
C SER A 28 11.91 -13.82 19.26
N ARG A 29 12.82 -12.85 19.20
CA ARG A 29 13.87 -12.80 18.17
C ARG A 29 14.90 -13.90 18.31
N ASN A 30 15.01 -14.52 19.50
CA ASN A 30 15.92 -15.62 19.79
C ASN A 30 15.31 -17.00 19.47
N ASP A 31 14.02 -17.06 19.11
CA ASP A 31 13.36 -18.28 18.68
C ASP A 31 13.85 -18.67 17.27
N PRO A 32 14.39 -19.87 17.07
CA PRO A 32 14.77 -20.34 15.74
C PRO A 32 13.58 -20.38 14.76
N GLU A 33 12.35 -20.46 15.25
CA GLU A 33 11.10 -20.44 14.47
C GLU A 33 10.41 -19.06 14.45
N VAL A 34 11.13 -17.98 14.73
CA VAL A 34 10.59 -16.61 14.80
C VAL A 34 9.78 -16.23 13.56
N ASN A 35 10.18 -16.65 12.37
CA ASN A 35 9.47 -16.35 11.12
C ASN A 35 8.13 -17.10 11.02
N GLU A 36 8.03 -18.31 11.55
CA GLU A 36 6.76 -19.07 11.62
C GLU A 36 5.80 -18.43 12.62
N CYS A 37 6.32 -18.04 13.80
CA CYS A 37 5.58 -17.27 14.79
C CYS A 37 5.04 -15.96 14.17
N ALA A 38 5.90 -15.18 13.53
CA ALA A 38 5.54 -13.91 12.93
C ALA A 38 4.50 -14.05 11.81
N LEU A 39 4.64 -15.08 10.95
CA LEU A 39 3.66 -15.37 9.91
C LEU A 39 2.30 -15.74 10.49
N LYS A 40 2.29 -16.56 11.55
CA LYS A 40 1.04 -16.91 12.25
C LYS A 40 0.39 -15.67 12.86
N SER A 41 1.15 -14.87 13.61
CA SER A 41 0.66 -13.62 14.22
C SER A 41 0.10 -12.65 13.14
N ALA A 42 0.80 -12.50 12.02
CA ALA A 42 0.36 -11.66 10.93
C ALA A 42 -0.93 -12.18 10.27
N ARG A 43 -1.08 -13.48 10.06
CA ARG A 43 -2.32 -14.08 9.53
C ARG A 43 -3.52 -13.86 10.44
N GLU A 44 -3.33 -13.94 11.75
CA GLU A 44 -4.38 -13.73 12.75
C GLU A 44 -4.77 -12.25 12.86
N SER A 45 -3.83 -11.34 12.62
CA SER A 45 -4.02 -9.89 12.81
C SER A 45 -4.33 -9.11 11.54
N ILE A 46 -4.03 -9.63 10.34
CA ILE A 46 -4.09 -8.85 9.08
C ILE A 46 -5.47 -8.23 8.83
N HIS A 47 -6.55 -8.94 9.11
CA HIS A 47 -7.89 -8.41 8.93
C HIS A 47 -8.12 -7.18 9.82
N GLN A 48 -7.85 -7.29 11.13
CA GLN A 48 -8.04 -6.20 12.07
C GLN A 48 -7.08 -5.04 11.78
N PHE A 49 -5.82 -5.34 11.46
CA PHE A 49 -4.80 -4.33 11.11
C PHE A 49 -5.21 -3.55 9.86
N SER A 50 -5.80 -4.20 8.86
CA SER A 50 -6.20 -3.55 7.61
C SER A 50 -7.41 -2.61 7.77
N LEU A 51 -8.23 -2.76 8.81
CA LEU A 51 -9.29 -1.81 9.11
C LEU A 51 -8.75 -0.46 9.61
N GLY A 52 -7.49 -0.43 10.06
CA GLY A 52 -6.87 0.73 10.68
C GLY A 52 -7.33 0.93 12.13
N ASP A 53 -6.73 1.91 12.78
CA ASP A 53 -7.10 2.32 14.15
C ASP A 53 -7.02 3.84 14.27
N PRO A 54 -8.15 4.55 14.17
CA PRO A 54 -8.18 6.02 14.31
C PRO A 54 -7.64 6.51 15.64
N SER A 55 -7.77 5.74 16.74
CA SER A 55 -7.26 6.13 18.07
C SER A 55 -5.74 6.19 18.11
N ARG A 56 -5.08 5.41 17.24
CA ARG A 56 -3.64 5.38 17.02
C ARG A 56 -3.20 6.18 15.81
N GLY A 57 -4.13 6.83 15.10
CA GLY A 57 -3.83 7.49 13.84
C GLY A 57 -3.38 6.54 12.72
N LEU A 58 -3.70 5.24 12.84
CA LEU A 58 -3.41 4.24 11.81
C LEU A 58 -4.49 4.30 10.73
N PRO A 59 -4.12 4.68 9.50
CA PRO A 59 -5.08 4.72 8.39
C PRO A 59 -5.57 3.32 8.01
N SER A 60 -6.77 3.24 7.42
CA SER A 60 -7.26 1.99 6.83
C SER A 60 -6.36 1.58 5.65
N LEU A 61 -6.11 0.27 5.57
CA LEU A 61 -5.51 -0.41 4.42
C LEU A 61 -6.56 -1.12 3.54
N ASP A 62 -7.84 -1.06 3.93
CA ASP A 62 -8.94 -1.56 3.11
C ASP A 62 -10.19 -0.69 3.29
N PRO A 63 -10.42 0.25 2.37
CA PRO A 63 -9.60 0.54 1.19
C PRO A 63 -8.33 1.37 1.50
N VAL A 64 -7.27 1.09 0.76
CA VAL A 64 -6.16 2.04 0.63
C VAL A 64 -6.60 3.16 -0.31
N TYR A 65 -6.40 4.40 0.12
CA TYR A 65 -6.67 5.58 -0.71
C TYR A 65 -5.39 6.15 -1.32
N VAL A 66 -5.41 6.38 -2.63
CA VAL A 66 -4.37 7.10 -3.38
C VAL A 66 -5.02 8.21 -4.18
N GLU A 67 -4.61 9.45 -3.94
CA GLU A 67 -5.26 10.63 -4.53
C GLU A 67 -5.16 10.65 -6.05
N GLU A 68 -3.96 10.47 -6.61
CA GLU A 68 -3.73 10.51 -8.06
C GLU A 68 -2.64 9.52 -8.47
N MET A 69 -2.85 8.89 -9.63
CA MET A 69 -1.85 8.09 -10.33
C MET A 69 -1.79 8.53 -11.78
N ILE A 70 -0.59 8.82 -12.29
CA ILE A 70 -0.37 9.23 -13.68
C ILE A 70 0.40 8.14 -14.40
N VAL A 71 -0.17 7.68 -15.52
CA VAL A 71 0.41 6.69 -16.41
C VAL A 71 0.67 7.34 -17.76
N TYR A 72 1.91 7.28 -18.20
CA TYR A 72 2.30 7.62 -19.56
C TYR A 72 2.47 6.33 -20.33
N ILE A 73 1.63 6.12 -21.37
CA ILE A 73 1.70 4.92 -22.19
C ILE A 73 2.84 5.09 -23.20
N PRO A 74 3.91 4.30 -23.11
CA PRO A 74 5.03 4.36 -24.03
C PRO A 74 4.56 4.09 -25.47
N ASN A 75 5.23 4.68 -26.46
CA ASN A 75 5.04 4.46 -27.90
C ASN A 75 3.73 4.98 -28.50
N GLU A 76 2.81 5.51 -27.73
CA GLU A 76 1.57 6.09 -28.20
C GLU A 76 1.65 7.62 -28.06
N ASN A 77 1.82 8.33 -29.11
CA ASN A 77 1.74 9.78 -29.38
C ASN A 77 1.29 10.69 -28.20
N GLY A 78 1.90 10.52 -27.02
CA GLY A 78 1.63 11.28 -25.82
C GLY A 78 0.32 10.90 -25.12
N LEU A 79 -0.12 9.63 -25.22
CA LEU A 79 -1.29 9.14 -24.51
C LEU A 79 -0.99 9.13 -23.00
N LYS A 80 -1.80 9.89 -22.26
CA LYS A 80 -1.72 10.07 -20.83
C LYS A 80 -3.02 9.59 -20.18
N LEU A 81 -2.90 8.72 -19.19
CA LEU A 81 -4.01 8.25 -18.37
C LEU A 81 -3.78 8.72 -16.94
N VAL A 82 -4.74 9.41 -16.38
CA VAL A 82 -4.74 9.88 -15.00
C VAL A 82 -5.87 9.21 -14.25
N PHE A 83 -5.55 8.51 -13.18
CA PHE A 83 -6.51 7.95 -12.26
C PHE A 83 -6.57 8.82 -11.00
N LYS A 84 -7.78 9.21 -10.59
CA LYS A 84 -8.04 10.06 -9.43
C LYS A 84 -8.97 9.37 -8.44
N ASN A 85 -8.79 9.68 -7.15
CA ASN A 85 -9.60 9.12 -6.07
C ASN A 85 -9.59 7.59 -6.11
N ASN A 86 -8.41 7.01 -6.05
CA ASN A 86 -8.22 5.58 -6.17
C ASN A 86 -8.46 4.90 -4.82
N TYR A 87 -9.44 4.00 -4.77
CA TYR A 87 -9.75 3.15 -3.62
C TYR A 87 -9.40 1.71 -3.96
N PHE A 88 -8.43 1.15 -3.25
CA PHE A 88 -7.99 -0.24 -3.39
C PHE A 88 -8.63 -1.09 -2.30
N HIS A 89 -9.54 -1.97 -2.66
CA HIS A 89 -10.20 -2.90 -1.77
C HIS A 89 -9.62 -4.31 -1.92
N GLY A 90 -9.69 -5.09 -0.84
CA GLY A 90 -9.35 -6.51 -0.84
C GLY A 90 -8.14 -6.88 0.01
N LEU A 91 -7.38 -5.90 0.53
CA LEU A 91 -6.20 -6.20 1.36
C LEU A 91 -6.56 -6.88 2.68
N ALA A 92 -7.74 -6.61 3.24
CA ALA A 92 -8.22 -7.29 4.45
C ALA A 92 -8.43 -8.81 4.28
N GLY A 93 -8.64 -9.24 3.05
CA GLY A 93 -8.82 -10.64 2.68
C GLY A 93 -7.57 -11.30 2.10
N MET A 94 -6.40 -10.65 2.16
CA MET A 94 -5.18 -11.23 1.62
C MET A 94 -4.77 -12.49 2.39
N GLN A 95 -4.26 -13.46 1.65
CA GLN A 95 -3.68 -14.68 2.19
C GLN A 95 -2.17 -14.54 2.23
N LEU A 96 -1.61 -14.35 3.44
CA LEU A 96 -0.17 -14.30 3.63
C LEU A 96 0.41 -15.71 3.49
N GLU A 97 1.22 -15.94 2.49
CA GLU A 97 1.87 -17.23 2.23
C GLU A 97 3.22 -17.32 2.93
N ASN A 98 3.97 -16.22 2.96
CA ASN A 98 5.28 -16.14 3.55
C ASN A 98 5.52 -14.77 4.18
N LEU A 99 6.22 -14.77 5.34
CA LEU A 99 6.72 -13.57 6.00
C LEU A 99 8.03 -13.90 6.68
N LYS A 100 9.11 -13.25 6.26
CA LYS A 100 10.47 -13.50 6.77
C LYS A 100 11.14 -12.21 7.18
N PHE A 101 11.77 -12.26 8.33
CA PHE A 101 12.63 -11.22 8.89
C PHE A 101 14.08 -11.71 8.88
N ASP A 102 14.93 -11.03 8.12
CA ASP A 102 16.38 -11.19 8.19
C ASP A 102 16.91 -10.02 9.03
N PHE A 103 17.08 -10.25 10.32
CA PHE A 103 17.47 -9.21 11.27
C PHE A 103 18.91 -8.72 11.00
N ASP A 104 19.80 -9.60 10.52
CA ASP A 104 21.19 -9.25 10.22
C ASP A 104 21.29 -8.33 9.01
N LYS A 105 20.54 -8.64 7.95
CA LYS A 105 20.49 -7.83 6.72
C LYS A 105 19.48 -6.69 6.77
N LYS A 106 18.65 -6.65 7.82
CA LYS A 106 17.57 -5.68 8.01
C LYS A 106 16.59 -5.68 6.82
N ILE A 107 16.10 -6.87 6.49
CA ILE A 107 15.20 -7.10 5.36
C ILE A 107 13.95 -7.81 5.86
N ILE A 108 12.79 -7.34 5.38
CA ILE A 108 11.50 -8.01 5.52
C ILE A 108 11.08 -8.47 4.12
N THR A 109 10.69 -9.74 3.99
CA THR A 109 10.14 -10.28 2.74
C THR A 109 8.78 -10.88 3.03
N THR A 110 7.78 -10.53 2.22
CA THR A 110 6.44 -11.11 2.33
C THR A 110 5.93 -11.56 0.97
N GLU A 111 5.18 -12.65 0.98
CA GLU A 111 4.47 -13.19 -0.18
C GLU A 111 3.01 -13.36 0.22
N ALA A 112 2.12 -12.92 -0.67
CA ALA A 112 0.68 -12.95 -0.41
C ALA A 112 -0.12 -13.12 -1.69
N LEU A 113 -1.22 -13.85 -1.60
CA LEU A 113 -2.24 -13.95 -2.64
C LEU A 113 -3.41 -13.04 -2.29
N VAL A 114 -3.84 -12.20 -3.23
CA VAL A 114 -4.91 -11.23 -2.98
C VAL A 114 -5.79 -11.03 -4.22
N ASN A 115 -7.08 -10.77 -3.98
CA ASN A 115 -7.98 -10.22 -4.99
C ASN A 115 -8.14 -8.73 -4.71
N LEU A 116 -7.89 -7.89 -5.71
CA LEU A 116 -7.98 -6.45 -5.57
C LEU A 116 -9.09 -5.89 -6.47
N ASP A 117 -9.93 -5.04 -5.88
CA ASP A 117 -10.89 -4.22 -6.60
C ASP A 117 -10.46 -2.76 -6.47
N VAL A 118 -10.11 -2.13 -7.59
CA VAL A 118 -9.71 -0.72 -7.65
C VAL A 118 -10.84 0.09 -8.26
N ILE A 119 -11.37 1.03 -7.50
CA ILE A 119 -12.43 1.94 -7.93
C ILE A 119 -11.86 3.36 -7.99
N ASN A 120 -12.04 4.03 -9.11
CA ASN A 120 -11.48 5.36 -9.31
C ASN A 120 -12.22 6.16 -10.40
N LYS A 121 -11.77 7.38 -10.63
CA LYS A 121 -12.10 8.17 -11.82
C LYS A 121 -10.89 8.22 -12.74
N TYR A 122 -11.14 8.16 -14.06
CA TYR A 122 -10.08 8.27 -15.05
C TYR A 122 -10.23 9.50 -15.94
N GLU A 123 -9.10 10.02 -16.39
CA GLU A 123 -8.98 11.00 -17.45
C GLU A 123 -7.97 10.50 -18.46
N LEU A 124 -8.42 10.27 -19.70
CA LEU A 124 -7.59 9.84 -20.82
C LEU A 124 -7.44 11.01 -21.79
N SER A 125 -6.23 11.33 -22.16
CA SER A 125 -5.92 12.40 -23.12
C SER A 125 -4.68 12.07 -23.95
N GLY A 126 -4.64 12.54 -25.19
CA GLY A 126 -3.52 12.33 -26.09
C GLY A 126 -3.96 12.11 -27.51
N LYS A 127 -3.23 11.30 -28.25
CA LYS A 127 -3.56 10.92 -29.64
C LYS A 127 -3.44 9.41 -29.78
N LEU A 128 -4.46 8.82 -30.38
CA LEU A 128 -4.36 7.46 -30.92
C LEU A 128 -4.06 7.57 -32.41
N MET A 129 -2.85 7.18 -32.79
CA MET A 129 -2.28 7.47 -34.11
C MET A 129 -2.25 8.97 -34.38
N VAL A 130 -3.15 9.51 -35.22
CA VAL A 130 -3.27 10.93 -35.55
C VAL A 130 -4.53 11.58 -34.97
N VAL A 131 -5.42 10.79 -34.38
CA VAL A 131 -6.73 11.25 -33.88
C VAL A 131 -6.57 11.67 -32.41
N PRO A 132 -6.89 12.95 -32.07
CA PRO A 132 -6.90 13.36 -30.67
C PRO A 132 -8.02 12.63 -29.91
N ILE A 133 -7.66 12.08 -28.75
CA ILE A 133 -8.58 11.41 -27.84
C ILE A 133 -8.65 12.18 -26.54
N LYS A 134 -9.88 12.37 -26.06
CA LYS A 134 -10.15 12.86 -24.71
C LYS A 134 -11.37 12.13 -24.17
N SER A 135 -11.22 11.49 -23.01
CA SER A 135 -12.30 10.78 -22.34
C SER A 135 -12.12 10.86 -20.83
N ASN A 136 -13.21 10.82 -20.09
CA ASN A 136 -13.20 10.75 -18.64
C ASN A 136 -14.45 10.01 -18.14
N GLY A 137 -14.37 9.46 -16.96
CA GLY A 137 -15.50 8.74 -16.36
C GLY A 137 -15.09 8.00 -15.09
N ASP A 138 -16.00 7.20 -14.59
CA ASP A 138 -15.70 6.25 -13.54
C ASP A 138 -15.00 5.02 -14.14
N SER A 139 -14.11 4.40 -13.36
CA SER A 139 -13.49 3.15 -13.76
C SER A 139 -13.35 2.17 -12.61
N SER A 140 -13.33 0.91 -12.97
CA SER A 140 -13.02 -0.18 -12.05
C SER A 140 -12.03 -1.15 -12.69
N ILE A 141 -11.09 -1.61 -11.86
CA ILE A 141 -10.09 -2.61 -12.24
C ILE A 141 -10.18 -3.74 -11.22
N LYS A 142 -10.47 -4.95 -11.67
CA LYS A 142 -10.48 -6.14 -10.82
C LYS A 142 -9.29 -7.01 -11.16
N LEU A 143 -8.46 -7.26 -10.15
CA LEU A 143 -7.29 -8.14 -10.24
C LEU A 143 -7.58 -9.39 -9.42
N LYS A 144 -7.63 -10.54 -10.09
CA LYS A 144 -7.93 -11.84 -9.46
C LYS A 144 -6.66 -12.64 -9.25
N ASN A 145 -6.59 -13.29 -8.10
CA ASN A 145 -5.49 -14.15 -7.70
C ASN A 145 -4.14 -13.51 -8.02
N THR A 146 -3.91 -12.33 -7.42
CA THR A 146 -2.67 -11.59 -7.60
C THR A 146 -1.65 -12.07 -6.57
N ASP A 147 -0.58 -12.70 -7.05
CA ASP A 147 0.60 -13.03 -6.25
C ASP A 147 1.42 -11.75 -6.08
N LEU A 148 1.61 -11.35 -4.83
CA LEU A 148 2.41 -10.19 -4.45
C LEU A 148 3.64 -10.65 -3.68
N ARG A 149 4.82 -10.20 -4.11
CA ARG A 149 6.09 -10.42 -3.40
C ARG A 149 6.69 -9.07 -3.09
N VAL A 150 6.75 -8.73 -1.81
CA VAL A 150 7.27 -7.44 -1.35
C VAL A 150 8.53 -7.66 -0.54
N LYS A 151 9.55 -6.88 -0.85
CA LYS A 151 10.79 -6.84 -0.10
C LYS A 151 10.99 -5.43 0.43
N MET A 152 11.22 -5.31 1.73
CA MET A 152 11.43 -4.03 2.40
C MET A 152 12.78 -4.04 3.12
N TRP A 153 13.48 -2.91 3.08
CA TRP A 153 14.71 -2.67 3.83
C TRP A 153 14.41 -1.66 4.92
N TYR A 154 14.92 -1.90 6.09
CA TYR A 154 14.72 -1.02 7.23
C TYR A 154 16.04 -0.68 7.92
N GLU A 155 16.01 0.37 8.70
CA GLU A 155 17.07 0.75 9.63
C GLU A 155 16.50 0.91 11.05
N HIS A 156 17.39 0.85 12.02
CA HIS A 156 17.05 1.11 13.41
C HIS A 156 17.16 2.61 13.68
N VAL A 157 16.12 3.20 14.25
CA VAL A 157 16.07 4.60 14.65
C VAL A 157 15.65 4.70 16.10
N THR A 158 16.36 5.51 16.88
CA THR A 158 15.93 5.87 18.23
C THR A 158 14.92 7.01 18.13
N ARG A 159 13.71 6.81 18.68
CA ARG A 159 12.66 7.82 18.72
C ARG A 159 12.71 8.62 20.03
N GLU A 160 11.79 9.58 20.18
CA GLU A 160 11.73 10.48 21.35
C GLU A 160 11.44 9.75 22.68
N ASP A 161 10.86 8.55 22.62
CA ASP A 161 10.67 7.65 23.76
C ASP A 161 11.95 6.97 24.24
N GLY A 162 13.07 7.17 23.54
CA GLY A 162 14.38 6.57 23.82
C GLY A 162 14.50 5.10 23.38
N LYS A 163 13.46 4.53 22.77
CA LYS A 163 13.44 3.14 22.29
C LYS A 163 13.85 3.03 20.81
N ILE A 164 14.19 1.81 20.40
CA ILE A 164 14.54 1.52 19.01
C ILE A 164 13.30 1.14 18.23
N HIS A 165 13.10 1.79 17.10
CA HIS A 165 12.03 1.55 16.14
C HIS A 165 12.60 1.18 14.77
N TRP A 166 11.76 0.59 13.91
CA TRP A 166 12.11 0.38 12.52
C TRP A 166 11.66 1.55 11.65
N ASN A 167 12.54 1.96 10.74
CA ASN A 167 12.23 2.89 9.68
C ASN A 167 12.43 2.19 8.33
N ILE A 168 11.38 2.03 7.53
CA ILE A 168 11.49 1.43 6.20
C ILE A 168 12.10 2.47 5.26
N THR A 169 13.26 2.15 4.71
CA THR A 169 14.04 3.06 3.85
C THR A 169 13.82 2.81 2.37
N LYS A 170 13.44 1.59 2.00
CA LYS A 170 13.23 1.17 0.62
C LYS A 170 12.27 0.00 0.57
N HIS A 171 11.51 -0.11 -0.49
CA HIS A 171 10.75 -1.31 -0.83
C HIS A 171 10.85 -1.64 -2.32
N ASP A 172 10.62 -2.90 -2.64
CA ASP A 172 10.51 -3.43 -4.00
C ASP A 172 9.31 -4.37 -4.05
N ILE A 173 8.53 -4.32 -5.12
CA ILE A 173 7.34 -5.13 -5.30
C ILE A 173 7.39 -5.85 -6.64
N LYS A 174 7.09 -7.15 -6.61
CA LYS A 174 6.81 -7.96 -7.79
C LYS A 174 5.39 -8.49 -7.69
N TYR A 175 4.74 -8.63 -8.81
CA TYR A 175 3.37 -9.11 -8.87
C TYR A 175 3.16 -9.99 -10.09
N GLU A 176 2.28 -10.96 -9.94
CA GLU A 176 1.76 -11.78 -11.03
C GLU A 176 0.24 -11.82 -10.89
N VAL A 177 -0.48 -11.55 -11.98
CA VAL A 177 -1.95 -11.47 -11.99
C VAL A 177 -2.50 -12.62 -12.81
N GLU A 178 -3.37 -13.43 -12.24
CA GLU A 178 -4.02 -14.51 -12.99
C GLU A 178 -5.02 -13.95 -14.01
N ARG A 179 -5.81 -12.94 -13.60
CA ARG A 179 -6.78 -12.26 -14.47
C ARG A 179 -7.01 -10.83 -14.05
N ALA A 180 -6.95 -9.90 -15.00
CA ALA A 180 -7.43 -8.53 -14.85
C ALA A 180 -8.72 -8.32 -15.65
N VAL A 181 -9.65 -7.52 -15.09
CA VAL A 181 -10.86 -7.07 -15.75
C VAL A 181 -10.95 -5.56 -15.61
N PHE A 182 -11.04 -4.87 -16.74
CA PHE A 182 -11.13 -3.41 -16.82
C PHE A 182 -12.53 -2.99 -17.23
N ARG A 183 -13.03 -1.94 -16.61
CA ARG A 183 -14.23 -1.25 -17.03
C ARG A 183 -14.01 0.25 -16.92
N LEU A 184 -14.11 0.95 -18.03
CA LEU A 184 -14.07 2.40 -18.12
C LEU A 184 -15.42 2.88 -18.63
N GLU A 185 -16.08 3.76 -17.91
CA GLU A 185 -17.35 4.32 -18.32
C GLU A 185 -17.16 5.58 -19.16
N ASN A 186 -18.15 5.88 -19.99
CA ASN A 186 -18.16 7.08 -20.84
C ASN A 186 -16.97 7.20 -21.81
N LEU A 187 -16.43 6.06 -22.28
CA LEU A 187 -15.38 6.06 -23.29
C LEU A 187 -15.89 6.70 -24.59
N LEU A 188 -15.20 7.76 -25.03
CA LEU A 188 -15.50 8.54 -26.26
C LEU A 188 -16.95 9.06 -26.34
N GLY A 189 -17.69 9.13 -25.21
CA GLY A 189 -19.04 9.69 -25.15
C GLY A 189 -20.13 8.84 -25.82
N ASP A 190 -19.81 7.64 -26.31
CA ASP A 190 -20.75 6.71 -26.93
C ASP A 190 -20.72 5.37 -26.22
N LYS A 191 -21.88 4.89 -25.76
CA LYS A 191 -21.98 3.64 -25.01
C LYS A 191 -21.58 2.41 -25.80
N GLN A 192 -22.00 2.32 -27.07
CA GLN A 192 -21.73 1.15 -27.90
C GLN A 192 -20.24 1.06 -28.25
N ILE A 193 -19.63 2.18 -28.58
CA ILE A 193 -18.18 2.27 -28.82
C ILE A 193 -17.43 1.96 -27.53
N GLY A 194 -17.88 2.53 -26.41
CA GLY A 194 -17.28 2.27 -25.09
C GLY A 194 -17.31 0.79 -24.69
N ASP A 195 -18.42 0.12 -24.90
CA ASP A 195 -18.55 -1.33 -24.60
C ASP A 195 -17.61 -2.16 -25.52
N GLN A 196 -17.47 -1.81 -26.80
CA GLN A 196 -16.52 -2.48 -27.71
C GLN A 196 -15.07 -2.28 -27.27
N ILE A 197 -14.70 -1.05 -26.87
CA ILE A 197 -13.35 -0.77 -26.36
C ILE A 197 -13.10 -1.54 -25.07
N ASN A 198 -14.05 -1.56 -24.12
CA ASN A 198 -13.90 -2.34 -22.89
C ASN A 198 -13.71 -3.84 -23.17
N ASN A 199 -14.41 -4.40 -24.16
CA ASN A 199 -14.22 -5.78 -24.58
C ASN A 199 -12.78 -6.00 -25.09
N LEU A 200 -12.32 -5.13 -25.98
CA LEU A 200 -10.95 -5.20 -26.50
C LEU A 200 -9.91 -5.10 -25.38
N LEU A 201 -10.05 -4.13 -24.44
CA LEU A 201 -9.16 -4.01 -23.29
C LEU A 201 -9.10 -5.31 -22.48
N ASN A 202 -10.23 -5.99 -22.32
CA ASN A 202 -10.31 -7.26 -21.60
C ASN A 202 -9.81 -8.46 -22.38
N GLU A 203 -9.70 -8.39 -23.70
CA GLU A 203 -9.02 -9.38 -24.53
C GLU A 203 -7.49 -9.27 -24.42
N VAL A 204 -6.97 -8.03 -24.44
CA VAL A 204 -5.53 -7.74 -24.35
C VAL A 204 -5.05 -7.39 -22.93
N TRP A 205 -5.76 -7.83 -21.91
CA TRP A 205 -5.52 -7.42 -20.52
C TRP A 205 -4.09 -7.64 -20.03
N ARG A 206 -3.38 -8.66 -20.56
CA ARG A 206 -2.00 -8.94 -20.17
C ARG A 206 -1.05 -7.81 -20.58
N ASP A 207 -1.23 -7.28 -21.76
CA ASP A 207 -0.41 -6.18 -22.28
C ASP A 207 -0.68 -4.92 -21.49
N ILE A 208 -1.96 -4.67 -21.13
CA ILE A 208 -2.34 -3.55 -20.29
C ILE A 208 -1.73 -3.68 -18.88
N VAL A 209 -1.77 -4.88 -18.27
CA VAL A 209 -1.14 -5.12 -16.97
C VAL A 209 0.37 -4.93 -17.05
N ALA A 210 1.01 -5.29 -18.14
CA ALA A 210 2.44 -5.07 -18.33
C ALA A 210 2.79 -3.56 -18.40
N ASP A 211 1.98 -2.77 -19.08
CA ASP A 211 2.24 -1.34 -19.29
C ASP A 211 1.79 -0.46 -18.11
N VAL A 212 0.60 -0.73 -17.56
CA VAL A 212 -0.04 0.10 -16.52
C VAL A 212 0.23 -0.42 -15.11
N GLY A 213 0.37 -1.73 -14.96
CA GLY A 213 0.53 -2.41 -13.67
C GLY A 213 1.67 -1.86 -12.81
N PRO A 214 2.88 -1.56 -13.35
CA PRO A 214 3.96 -1.00 -12.54
C PRO A 214 3.60 0.30 -11.83
N TYR A 215 2.83 1.18 -12.47
CA TYR A 215 2.38 2.45 -11.87
C TYR A 215 1.40 2.20 -10.73
N ILE A 216 0.44 1.29 -10.95
CA ILE A 216 -0.58 0.93 -9.95
C ILE A 216 0.08 0.25 -8.74
N CYS A 217 0.95 -0.72 -8.97
CA CYS A 217 1.64 -1.45 -7.90
C CYS A 217 2.58 -0.56 -7.10
N ASN A 218 3.31 0.34 -7.75
CA ASN A 218 4.17 1.29 -7.04
C ASN A 218 3.36 2.27 -6.19
N ALA A 219 2.23 2.77 -6.68
CA ALA A 219 1.37 3.67 -5.93
C ALA A 219 0.75 2.96 -4.70
N LEU A 220 0.20 1.76 -4.89
CA LEU A 220 -0.36 0.95 -3.82
C LEU A 220 0.70 0.60 -2.77
N SER A 221 1.84 0.04 -3.19
CA SER A 221 2.90 -0.37 -2.26
C SER A 221 3.47 0.82 -1.48
N SER A 222 3.64 1.97 -2.13
CA SER A 222 4.09 3.19 -1.44
C SER A 222 3.09 3.66 -0.39
N ALA A 223 1.80 3.60 -0.68
CA ALA A 223 0.76 3.95 0.28
C ALA A 223 0.71 2.96 1.46
N VAL A 224 0.79 1.65 1.19
CA VAL A 224 0.84 0.61 2.22
C VAL A 224 2.07 0.76 3.11
N VAL A 225 3.27 0.94 2.52
CA VAL A 225 4.52 1.12 3.28
C VAL A 225 4.49 2.39 4.13
N LYS A 226 3.91 3.48 3.61
CA LYS A 226 3.71 4.71 4.40
C LYS A 226 2.83 4.46 5.62
N ASN A 227 1.72 3.74 5.46
CA ASN A 227 0.81 3.41 6.56
C ASN A 227 1.46 2.44 7.57
N LEU A 228 2.22 1.46 7.08
CA LEU A 228 3.03 0.58 7.92
C LEU A 228 4.08 1.38 8.71
N GLY A 229 4.67 2.41 8.10
CA GLY A 229 5.61 3.32 8.78
C GLY A 229 4.98 4.00 9.99
N VAL A 230 3.72 4.44 9.90
CA VAL A 230 2.99 5.04 11.05
C VAL A 230 2.87 4.05 12.21
N PHE A 231 2.62 2.77 11.92
CA PHE A 231 2.59 1.71 12.93
C PHE A 231 3.98 1.48 13.55
N LEU A 232 5.00 1.35 12.73
CA LEU A 232 6.38 1.08 13.17
C LEU A 232 6.98 2.26 13.97
N ASP A 233 6.52 3.48 13.72
CA ASP A 233 6.90 4.67 14.50
C ASP A 233 6.32 4.66 15.92
N GLN A 234 5.24 3.92 16.16
CA GLN A 234 4.56 3.84 17.46
C GLN A 234 4.96 2.64 18.29
N VAL A 235 5.43 1.57 17.64
CA VAL A 235 5.72 0.30 18.29
C VAL A 235 7.22 0.01 18.25
N PRO A 236 7.89 0.03 19.42
CA PRO A 236 9.30 -0.35 19.51
C PRO A 236 9.55 -1.78 19.07
N ILE A 237 10.75 -2.04 18.51
CA ILE A 237 11.10 -3.38 18.05
C ILE A 237 11.02 -4.44 19.16
N ASP A 238 11.39 -4.08 20.39
CA ASP A 238 11.39 -5.02 21.52
C ASP A 238 9.99 -5.41 21.99
N GLU A 239 8.95 -4.69 21.56
CA GLU A 239 7.57 -5.07 21.79
C GLU A 239 7.05 -6.03 20.70
N LEU A 240 7.50 -5.88 19.45
CA LEU A 240 7.20 -6.81 18.35
C LEU A 240 8.04 -8.09 18.46
N PHE A 241 9.32 -7.92 18.72
CA PHE A 241 10.32 -8.99 18.76
C PHE A 241 11.15 -8.88 20.04
N PRO A 242 10.62 -9.28 21.21
CA PRO A 242 11.39 -9.36 22.45
C PRO A 242 12.55 -10.36 22.32
N GLU A 243 13.55 -10.24 23.24
CA GLU A 243 14.66 -11.20 23.35
C GLU A 243 14.22 -12.57 23.87
#